data_3505fd1b13bdfaafbf2feb3c64a44a79
#
_entry.id   3505fd1b13bdfaafbf2feb3c64a44a79
#
_cell.length_a   1.000
_cell.length_b   1.000
_cell.length_c   1.000
_cell.angle_alpha   90.00
_cell.angle_beta   90.00
_cell.angle_gamma   90.00
#
_symmetry.space_group_name_H-M   'P 1'
#
loop_
_entity.id
_entity.type
_entity.pdbx_description
1 polymer ?
#
loop_
_entity_poly.entity_id
_entity_poly.type
_entity_poly.pdbx_seq_one_letter_code
_entity_poly.pdbx_strand_id
1 'polypeptide(L)'
;MLTKINIKYYYSFGALLAVLLLFTFEHLLLKLMFAWVALSLILVSSAYWLNSAGIFRKSIDGTIPWYVRWGFIPFLLSNQLYNTWARTRDTVPVIQQIDKQLYLAARLLPSDIQTLKDKNISSILDVTAEFDALDWSLIGEDVDYLNIPILDHNVPTPEQLNQAINWLHRQIKAGKTVVIHCALGRGRSVLVLAAYLVCRQREITFSEVLANISNIRKTAGLNSWQLAEVERIYAAGKIRINKRACLIANPVSGGGKWAEYAQQIEQELSGYFALEIMLTEEEVSATVLAQTARDSGADVLIACGGDGTVNQVACVLVSTDIVLGIIPLGTTNALSHTLFGISSKLIPVRKALDIIIQGNLQTIDTAKCNDDLMLLLVGLGFQQQMIKNADREQKNELGQWAYIDSLHRAINMNQTLNITMTLDDSAAVELTTHSLVIANASPVTSMLAQGNGEPDITDGLLDITWLEENDQPEEHILSFAELIMAGVGSIKIDTRVHHIQAQKIHLRSQMPIEYAIDGELFTADSLNICIKPKSLTLFMPPVEA
;
A
#
# COMPACT_ATOMS: atom_id res chain seq x y z
N MET A 1 32.04 33.90 -10.15
CA MET A 1 30.77 33.35 -9.64
C MET A 1 30.81 33.44 -8.12
N LEU A 2 30.18 34.47 -7.52
CA LEU A 2 30.04 34.57 -6.08
C LEU A 2 29.12 33.43 -5.63
N THR A 3 29.64 32.46 -4.91
CA THR A 3 28.86 31.41 -4.24
C THR A 3 27.82 32.10 -3.36
N LYS A 4 26.53 31.98 -3.71
CA LYS A 4 25.46 32.54 -2.87
C LYS A 4 25.58 31.92 -1.48
N ILE A 5 25.90 32.73 -0.49
CA ILE A 5 26.00 32.31 0.91
C ILE A 5 24.65 31.72 1.32
N ASN A 6 24.67 30.58 1.98
CA ASN A 6 23.45 29.91 2.43
C ASN A 6 22.72 30.81 3.46
N ILE A 7 21.39 30.90 3.33
CA ILE A 7 20.53 31.80 4.11
C ILE A 7 20.71 31.62 5.65
N LYS A 8 21.06 30.40 6.10
CA LYS A 8 21.35 30.15 7.53
C LYS A 8 22.45 31.03 8.09
N TYR A 9 23.48 31.33 7.28
CA TYR A 9 24.59 32.21 7.72
C TYR A 9 24.14 33.66 7.84
N TYR A 10 23.20 34.11 7.00
CA TYR A 10 22.63 35.47 7.14
C TYR A 10 21.89 35.63 8.45
N TYR A 11 21.06 34.65 8.85
CA TYR A 11 20.36 34.70 10.13
C TYR A 11 21.32 34.56 11.32
N SER A 12 22.35 33.69 11.22
CA SER A 12 23.38 33.58 12.27
C SER A 12 24.16 34.90 12.45
N PHE A 13 24.52 35.55 11.35
CA PHE A 13 25.21 36.84 11.38
C PHE A 13 24.31 37.96 11.95
N GLY A 14 23.06 38.01 11.52
CA GLY A 14 22.07 38.95 12.06
C GLY A 14 21.84 38.75 13.56
N ALA A 15 21.77 37.51 14.02
CA ALA A 15 21.66 37.18 15.44
C ALA A 15 22.90 37.68 16.23
N LEU A 16 24.10 37.42 15.72
CA LEU A 16 25.34 37.88 16.34
C LEU A 16 25.40 39.40 16.40
N LEU A 17 25.03 40.07 15.31
CA LEU A 17 24.98 41.54 15.28
C LEU A 17 23.99 42.12 16.31
N ALA A 18 22.80 41.52 16.42
CA ALA A 18 21.81 41.94 17.41
C ALA A 18 22.29 41.74 18.84
N VAL A 19 23.02 40.64 19.11
CA VAL A 19 23.67 40.42 20.43
C VAL A 19 24.75 41.46 20.70
N LEU A 20 25.59 41.82 19.72
CA LEU A 20 26.59 42.86 19.87
C LEU A 20 25.95 44.23 20.17
N LEU A 21 24.90 44.58 19.43
CA LEU A 21 24.15 45.82 19.64
C LEU A 21 23.49 45.91 21.03
N LEU A 22 23.08 44.76 21.60
CA LEU A 22 22.55 44.68 22.96
C LEU A 22 23.52 45.27 24.02
N PHE A 23 24.83 45.10 23.81
CA PHE A 23 25.87 45.56 24.74
C PHE A 23 26.34 46.96 24.44
N THR A 24 26.04 47.56 23.28
CA THR A 24 26.48 48.92 22.90
C THR A 24 25.53 50.01 23.36
N PHE A 25 24.27 49.73 23.61
CA PHE A 25 23.29 50.73 24.06
C PHE A 25 23.08 50.68 25.57
N GLU A 26 22.97 51.87 26.21
CA GLU A 26 22.72 51.96 27.64
C GLU A 26 21.23 52.03 28.00
N HIS A 27 20.39 52.53 27.07
CA HIS A 27 18.96 52.66 27.30
C HIS A 27 18.26 51.30 27.40
N LEU A 28 17.54 51.06 28.50
CA LEU A 28 16.85 49.80 28.79
C LEU A 28 15.90 49.36 27.66
N LEU A 29 15.13 50.27 27.10
CA LEU A 29 14.19 49.96 26.02
C LEU A 29 14.91 49.45 24.76
N LEU A 30 16.05 50.04 24.40
CA LEU A 30 16.86 49.58 23.28
C LEU A 30 17.49 48.20 23.56
N LYS A 31 17.95 47.98 24.78
CA LYS A 31 18.44 46.67 25.22
C LYS A 31 17.35 45.58 25.08
N LEU A 32 16.15 45.84 25.57
CA LEU A 32 15.02 44.91 25.45
C LEU A 32 14.65 44.64 23.99
N MET A 33 14.65 45.68 23.16
CA MET A 33 14.39 45.55 21.72
C MET A 33 15.45 44.66 21.02
N PHE A 34 16.75 44.93 21.25
CA PHE A 34 17.81 44.13 20.64
C PHE A 34 17.88 42.72 21.23
N ALA A 35 17.53 42.51 22.50
CA ALA A 35 17.39 41.20 23.09
C ALA A 35 16.29 40.37 22.40
N TRP A 36 15.13 41.00 22.14
CA TRP A 36 14.03 40.35 21.41
C TRP A 36 14.42 40.02 19.97
N VAL A 37 15.06 40.94 19.23
CA VAL A 37 15.57 40.71 17.89
C VAL A 37 16.59 39.55 17.89
N ALA A 38 17.54 39.57 18.83
CA ALA A 38 18.56 38.53 18.96
C ALA A 38 17.93 37.15 19.21
N LEU A 39 17.01 37.05 20.19
CA LEU A 39 16.31 35.82 20.50
C LEU A 39 15.54 35.30 19.31
N SER A 40 14.77 36.15 18.61
CA SER A 40 14.03 35.80 17.41
C SER A 40 14.95 35.25 16.32
N LEU A 41 16.08 35.92 16.03
CA LEU A 41 17.02 35.48 14.98
C LEU A 41 17.83 34.24 15.38
N ILE A 42 18.16 34.05 16.67
CA ILE A 42 18.81 32.83 17.18
C ILE A 42 17.89 31.63 16.96
N LEU A 43 16.62 31.75 17.35
CA LEU A 43 15.64 30.67 17.16
C LEU A 43 15.42 30.35 15.69
N VAL A 44 15.28 31.36 14.82
CA VAL A 44 15.17 31.18 13.39
C VAL A 44 16.44 30.52 12.81
N SER A 45 17.64 31.03 13.19
CA SER A 45 18.91 30.43 12.76
C SER A 45 19.00 28.95 13.15
N SER A 46 18.61 28.60 14.38
CA SER A 46 18.57 27.21 14.86
C SER A 46 17.62 26.34 14.03
N ALA A 47 16.44 26.88 13.70
CA ALA A 47 15.49 26.17 12.82
C ALA A 47 16.09 25.85 11.43
N TYR A 48 16.84 26.79 10.86
CA TYR A 48 17.52 26.57 9.57
C TYR A 48 18.71 25.58 9.67
N TRP A 49 19.43 25.57 10.79
CA TRP A 49 20.49 24.58 11.02
C TRP A 49 19.96 23.16 11.22
N LEU A 50 18.83 23.04 11.91
CA LEU A 50 18.18 21.75 12.21
C LEU A 50 17.17 21.32 11.13
N ASN A 51 16.96 22.12 10.09
CA ASN A 51 15.91 21.94 9.07
C ASN A 51 14.52 21.67 9.69
N SER A 52 14.17 22.38 10.76
CA SER A 52 12.94 22.21 11.50
C SER A 52 11.99 23.40 11.33
N ALA A 53 10.96 23.22 10.48
CA ALA A 53 9.91 24.23 10.29
C ALA A 53 8.93 24.32 11.48
N GLY A 54 8.94 23.34 12.38
CA GLY A 54 8.02 23.23 13.51
C GLY A 54 8.12 24.38 14.54
N ILE A 55 9.18 25.20 14.48
CA ILE A 55 9.34 26.39 15.33
C ILE A 55 8.18 27.39 15.17
N PHE A 56 7.59 27.49 13.99
CA PHE A 56 6.47 28.40 13.70
C PHE A 56 5.11 27.85 14.16
N ARG A 57 5.04 26.57 14.56
CA ARG A 57 3.83 25.90 15.04
C ARG A 57 2.61 26.16 14.15
N LYS A 58 2.83 26.25 12.84
CA LYS A 58 1.76 26.45 11.88
C LYS A 58 0.82 25.23 11.89
N SER A 59 -0.46 25.45 12.13
CA SER A 59 -1.51 24.44 12.22
C SER A 59 -1.91 23.92 10.83
N ILE A 60 -2.72 22.87 10.80
CA ILE A 60 -3.21 22.25 9.55
C ILE A 60 -4.05 23.24 8.73
N ASP A 61 -4.80 24.13 9.39
CA ASP A 61 -5.57 25.21 8.77
C ASP A 61 -4.72 26.40 8.31
N GLY A 62 -3.40 26.32 8.50
CA GLY A 62 -2.44 27.33 8.05
C GLY A 62 -2.30 28.53 8.99
N THR A 63 -2.88 28.50 10.20
CA THR A 63 -2.74 29.59 11.18
C THR A 63 -1.49 29.41 12.05
N ILE A 64 -0.85 30.53 12.40
CA ILE A 64 0.27 30.57 13.35
C ILE A 64 -0.25 31.09 14.67
N PRO A 65 0.01 30.44 15.83
CA PRO A 65 -0.44 30.91 17.13
C PRO A 65 0.05 32.34 17.44
N TRP A 66 -0.78 33.17 18.08
CA TRP A 66 -0.50 34.58 18.33
C TRP A 66 0.80 34.80 19.10
N TYR A 67 1.12 33.93 20.08
CA TYR A 67 2.35 34.08 20.88
C TYR A 67 3.61 33.78 20.06
N VAL A 68 3.53 32.87 19.07
CA VAL A 68 4.61 32.60 18.11
C VAL A 68 4.82 33.84 17.22
N ARG A 69 3.72 34.40 16.68
CA ARG A 69 3.80 35.64 15.89
C ARG A 69 4.49 36.74 16.67
N TRP A 70 4.08 36.99 17.93
CA TRP A 70 4.69 37.97 18.78
C TRP A 70 6.19 37.73 18.99
N GLY A 71 6.58 36.49 19.28
CA GLY A 71 8.00 36.15 19.46
C GLY A 71 8.84 36.41 18.22
N PHE A 72 8.28 36.17 17.01
CA PHE A 72 8.97 36.30 15.74
C PHE A 72 8.66 37.58 14.96
N ILE A 73 7.98 38.60 15.51
CA ILE A 73 7.70 39.88 14.82
C ILE A 73 8.93 40.45 14.10
N PRO A 74 10.14 40.54 14.71
CA PRO A 74 11.30 41.12 14.02
C PRO A 74 11.64 40.40 12.72
N PHE A 75 11.57 39.06 12.73
CA PHE A 75 11.80 38.21 11.56
C PHE A 75 10.63 38.27 10.55
N LEU A 76 9.41 38.11 11.01
CA LEU A 76 8.21 38.10 10.17
C LEU A 76 7.97 39.42 9.44
N LEU A 77 8.18 40.55 10.15
CA LEU A 77 8.01 41.87 9.57
C LEU A 77 9.04 42.14 8.47
N SER A 78 10.31 41.79 8.70
CA SER A 78 11.37 41.95 7.69
C SER A 78 11.08 41.12 6.45
N ASN A 79 10.64 39.87 6.61
CA ASN A 79 10.22 38.99 5.50
C ASN A 79 8.99 39.54 4.78
N GLN A 80 8.01 40.05 5.50
CA GLN A 80 6.80 40.61 4.90
C GLN A 80 7.11 41.85 4.06
N LEU A 81 7.95 42.76 4.56
CA LEU A 81 8.39 43.93 3.83
C LEU A 81 9.16 43.57 2.57
N TYR A 82 10.10 42.63 2.69
CA TYR A 82 10.86 42.12 1.54
C TYR A 82 9.93 41.48 0.49
N ASN A 83 9.01 40.62 0.92
CA ASN A 83 8.09 39.94 -0.03
C ASN A 83 7.15 40.93 -0.72
N THR A 84 6.64 41.94 0.00
CA THR A 84 5.81 42.99 -0.59
C THR A 84 6.61 43.79 -1.63
N TRP A 85 7.83 44.20 -1.29
CA TRP A 85 8.71 44.91 -2.22
C TRP A 85 9.09 44.01 -3.45
N ALA A 86 9.45 42.75 -3.22
CA ALA A 86 9.78 41.82 -4.30
C ALA A 86 8.59 41.56 -5.23
N ARG A 87 7.37 41.44 -4.66
CA ARG A 87 6.13 41.22 -5.42
C ARG A 87 5.80 42.42 -6.32
N THR A 88 6.02 43.68 -5.87
CA THR A 88 5.76 44.88 -6.69
C THR A 88 6.75 45.03 -7.84
N ARG A 89 7.93 44.43 -7.74
CA ARG A 89 8.98 44.45 -8.79
C ARG A 89 9.06 43.22 -9.63
N ASP A 90 8.21 42.21 -9.37
CA ASP A 90 8.23 40.97 -10.13
C ASP A 90 7.68 41.18 -11.53
N THR A 91 8.35 40.57 -12.52
CA THR A 91 7.99 40.64 -13.93
C THR A 91 6.98 39.56 -14.36
N VAL A 92 6.65 38.63 -13.42
CA VAL A 92 5.72 37.54 -13.68
C VAL A 92 4.42 37.74 -12.89
N PRO A 93 3.27 37.26 -13.39
CA PRO A 93 2.00 37.32 -12.67
C PRO A 93 2.08 36.61 -11.32
N VAL A 94 1.33 37.12 -10.33
CA VAL A 94 1.25 36.52 -8.99
C VAL A 94 0.80 35.07 -9.07
N ILE A 95 -0.25 34.80 -9.85
CA ILE A 95 -0.82 33.46 -10.09
C ILE A 95 -0.66 33.14 -11.57
N GLN A 96 0.08 32.11 -11.90
CA GLN A 96 0.39 31.72 -13.26
C GLN A 96 0.09 30.26 -13.52
N GLN A 97 -0.62 29.98 -14.60
CA GLN A 97 -0.94 28.62 -15.03
C GLN A 97 0.30 27.92 -15.58
N ILE A 98 0.55 26.69 -15.14
CA ILE A 98 1.66 25.84 -15.61
C ILE A 98 1.15 24.66 -16.42
N ASP A 99 0.02 24.07 -16.03
CA ASP A 99 -0.66 22.97 -16.73
C ASP A 99 -2.18 23.19 -16.63
N LYS A 100 -2.99 22.39 -17.32
CA LYS A 100 -4.46 22.56 -17.39
C LYS A 100 -5.13 22.83 -16.04
N GLN A 101 -4.70 22.13 -14.99
CA GLN A 101 -5.28 22.20 -13.64
C GLN A 101 -4.26 22.68 -12.58
N LEU A 102 -3.06 23.09 -12.98
CA LEU A 102 -1.95 23.44 -12.08
C LEU A 102 -1.50 24.88 -12.25
N TYR A 103 -1.49 25.59 -11.12
CA TYR A 103 -1.05 26.96 -11.02
C TYR A 103 0.10 27.09 -10.02
N LEU A 104 1.07 27.95 -10.32
CA LEU A 104 2.08 28.42 -9.36
C LEU A 104 1.76 29.85 -8.95
N ALA A 105 1.91 30.15 -7.65
CA ALA A 105 1.68 31.49 -7.13
C ALA A 105 2.76 31.96 -6.16
N ALA A 106 2.92 33.29 -6.06
CA ALA A 106 3.47 33.92 -4.87
C ALA A 106 2.47 33.80 -3.72
N ARG A 107 2.85 34.23 -2.50
CA ARG A 107 1.98 34.24 -1.33
C ARG A 107 0.62 34.87 -1.69
N LEU A 108 -0.43 34.14 -1.42
CA LEU A 108 -1.79 34.59 -1.67
C LEU A 108 -2.22 35.62 -0.63
N LEU A 109 -2.84 36.71 -1.09
CA LEU A 109 -3.35 37.80 -0.27
C LEU A 109 -4.86 37.98 -0.52
N PRO A 110 -5.60 38.70 0.37
CA PRO A 110 -7.02 38.97 0.14
C PRO A 110 -7.31 39.64 -1.19
N SER A 111 -6.39 40.44 -1.73
CA SER A 111 -6.50 41.04 -3.06
C SER A 111 -6.52 40.04 -4.22
N ASP A 112 -6.09 38.83 -4.01
CA ASP A 112 -6.01 37.79 -5.05
C ASP A 112 -7.26 36.90 -5.13
N ILE A 113 -8.19 37.04 -4.19
CA ILE A 113 -9.39 36.20 -4.07
C ILE A 113 -10.22 36.21 -5.37
N GLN A 114 -10.45 37.38 -5.96
CA GLN A 114 -11.20 37.46 -7.20
C GLN A 114 -10.49 36.70 -8.33
N THR A 115 -9.19 36.82 -8.44
CA THR A 115 -8.38 36.09 -9.43
C THR A 115 -8.44 34.57 -9.22
N LEU A 116 -8.49 34.10 -7.97
CA LEU A 116 -8.63 32.68 -7.63
C LEU A 116 -10.00 32.15 -8.08
N LYS A 117 -11.06 32.93 -7.84
CA LYS A 117 -12.44 32.62 -8.30
C LYS A 117 -12.53 32.57 -9.83
N ASP A 118 -12.01 33.58 -10.50
CA ASP A 118 -12.05 33.67 -11.98
C ASP A 118 -11.31 32.51 -12.64
N LYS A 119 -10.34 31.91 -11.96
CA LYS A 119 -9.55 30.74 -12.43
C LYS A 119 -10.13 29.41 -11.95
N ASN A 120 -11.27 29.41 -11.27
CA ASN A 120 -11.90 28.24 -10.66
C ASN A 120 -10.95 27.42 -9.77
N ILE A 121 -10.08 28.11 -9.01
CA ILE A 121 -9.16 27.45 -8.08
C ILE A 121 -10.01 26.88 -6.91
N SER A 122 -9.98 25.57 -6.76
CA SER A 122 -10.73 24.84 -5.73
C SER A 122 -9.83 24.07 -4.76
N SER A 123 -8.50 24.16 -4.94
CA SER A 123 -7.54 23.53 -4.03
C SER A 123 -6.26 24.37 -3.88
N ILE A 124 -5.78 24.52 -2.67
CA ILE A 124 -4.61 25.33 -2.33
C ILE A 124 -3.58 24.48 -1.60
N LEU A 125 -2.36 24.41 -2.16
CA LEU A 125 -1.20 23.85 -1.48
C LEU A 125 -0.27 24.97 -1.05
N ASP A 126 -0.21 25.22 0.26
CA ASP A 126 0.68 26.20 0.88
C ASP A 126 1.96 25.52 1.36
N VAL A 127 3.10 25.87 0.77
CA VAL A 127 4.41 25.33 1.16
C VAL A 127 5.26 26.34 1.94
N THR A 128 4.61 27.19 2.74
CA THR A 128 5.30 28.14 3.63
C THR A 128 5.22 27.71 5.09
N ALA A 129 6.30 27.92 5.83
CA ALA A 129 6.33 27.73 7.28
C ALA A 129 6.05 29.03 8.05
N GLU A 130 6.50 30.16 7.49
CA GLU A 130 6.64 31.46 8.18
C GLU A 130 5.46 32.41 7.99
N PHE A 131 4.47 32.09 7.17
CA PHE A 131 3.33 32.97 6.90
C PHE A 131 2.01 32.31 7.26
N ASP A 132 1.07 33.11 7.77
CA ASP A 132 -0.32 32.68 7.89
C ASP A 132 -0.93 32.42 6.51
N ALA A 133 -1.81 31.44 6.44
CA ALA A 133 -2.61 31.18 5.27
C ALA A 133 -3.56 32.34 4.96
N LEU A 134 -4.00 32.44 3.71
CA LEU A 134 -5.18 33.18 3.35
C LEU A 134 -6.41 32.48 3.95
N ASP A 135 -7.39 33.25 4.39
CA ASP A 135 -8.69 32.70 4.73
C ASP A 135 -9.38 32.20 3.45
N TRP A 136 -9.24 30.88 3.17
CA TRP A 136 -9.74 30.25 1.95
C TRP A 136 -11.27 30.15 1.91
N SER A 137 -11.94 30.27 3.07
CA SER A 137 -13.41 30.30 3.12
C SER A 137 -13.99 31.47 2.30
N LEU A 138 -13.20 32.54 2.12
CA LEU A 138 -13.55 33.68 1.29
C LEU A 138 -13.59 33.36 -0.22
N ILE A 139 -12.97 32.26 -0.65
CA ILE A 139 -12.97 31.80 -2.03
C ILE A 139 -14.24 30.99 -2.31
N GLY A 140 -14.59 30.06 -1.42
CA GLY A 140 -15.78 29.18 -1.52
C GLY A 140 -15.80 28.17 -0.37
N GLU A 141 -16.95 27.53 -0.15
CA GLU A 141 -17.12 26.56 0.93
C GLU A 141 -16.38 25.23 0.66
N ASP A 142 -16.19 24.89 -0.62
CA ASP A 142 -15.58 23.60 -1.07
C ASP A 142 -14.10 23.73 -1.47
N VAL A 143 -13.36 24.65 -0.86
CA VAL A 143 -11.92 24.81 -1.14
C VAL A 143 -11.09 23.89 -0.24
N ASP A 144 -10.41 22.93 -0.85
CA ASP A 144 -9.44 22.10 -0.14
C ASP A 144 -8.14 22.86 0.12
N TYR A 145 -7.66 22.77 1.33
CA TYR A 145 -6.39 23.37 1.74
C TYR A 145 -5.46 22.36 2.39
N LEU A 146 -4.20 22.39 1.98
CA LEU A 146 -3.12 21.65 2.65
C LEU A 146 -1.93 22.56 2.89
N ASN A 147 -1.40 22.56 4.12
CA ASN A 147 -0.13 23.18 4.45
C ASN A 147 0.98 22.13 4.60
N ILE A 148 2.08 22.31 3.88
CA ILE A 148 3.34 21.59 4.05
C ILE A 148 4.41 22.63 4.45
N PRO A 149 4.71 22.79 5.73
CA PRO A 149 5.60 23.85 6.19
C PRO A 149 7.06 23.56 5.81
N ILE A 150 7.59 24.33 4.85
CA ILE A 150 8.96 24.25 4.35
C ILE A 150 9.66 25.58 4.61
N LEU A 151 10.85 25.55 5.22
CA LEU A 151 11.69 26.73 5.40
C LEU A 151 12.19 27.24 4.04
N ASP A 152 12.35 28.57 3.92
CA ASP A 152 12.79 29.16 2.65
C ASP A 152 14.20 28.67 2.26
N HIS A 153 14.42 28.45 0.98
CA HIS A 153 15.65 27.85 0.42
C HIS A 153 15.98 26.43 0.87
N ASN A 154 15.18 25.78 1.71
CA ASN A 154 15.38 24.39 2.12
C ASN A 154 14.64 23.40 1.21
N VAL A 155 14.94 22.11 1.40
CA VAL A 155 14.25 20.97 0.76
C VAL A 155 13.33 20.35 1.80
N PRO A 156 12.08 20.02 1.44
CA PRO A 156 11.19 19.26 2.29
C PRO A 156 11.71 17.85 2.56
N THR A 157 11.27 17.23 3.65
CA THR A 157 11.58 15.81 3.91
C THR A 157 10.91 14.92 2.89
N PRO A 158 11.37 13.66 2.70
CA PRO A 158 10.70 12.70 1.81
C PRO A 158 9.22 12.51 2.15
N GLU A 159 8.87 12.50 3.44
CA GLU A 159 7.49 12.34 3.93
C GLU A 159 6.63 13.56 3.54
N GLN A 160 7.17 14.77 3.72
CA GLN A 160 6.52 16.01 3.29
C GLN A 160 6.31 16.06 1.77
N LEU A 161 7.31 15.64 0.99
CA LEU A 161 7.18 15.55 -0.47
C LEU A 161 6.13 14.52 -0.89
N ASN A 162 6.12 13.34 -0.29
CA ASN A 162 5.11 12.32 -0.57
C ASN A 162 3.70 12.83 -0.24
N GLN A 163 3.54 13.47 0.90
CA GLN A 163 2.25 14.06 1.30
C GLN A 163 1.77 15.09 0.27
N ALA A 164 2.65 16.02 -0.14
CA ALA A 164 2.33 17.04 -1.13
C ALA A 164 1.99 16.44 -2.51
N ILE A 165 2.85 15.54 -3.02
CA ILE A 165 2.69 14.89 -4.34
C ILE A 165 1.39 14.10 -4.41
N ASN A 166 1.09 13.32 -3.38
CA ASN A 166 -0.10 12.48 -3.36
C ASN A 166 -1.38 13.28 -3.16
N TRP A 167 -1.33 14.36 -2.35
CA TRP A 167 -2.45 15.29 -2.25
C TRP A 167 -2.72 15.98 -3.60
N LEU A 168 -1.69 16.52 -4.28
CA LEU A 168 -1.81 17.09 -5.62
C LEU A 168 -2.43 16.11 -6.61
N HIS A 169 -1.95 14.87 -6.60
CA HIS A 169 -2.45 13.83 -7.50
C HIS A 169 -3.94 13.54 -7.28
N ARG A 170 -4.37 13.44 -6.02
CA ARG A 170 -5.80 13.23 -5.67
C ARG A 170 -6.67 14.39 -6.14
N GLN A 171 -6.25 15.64 -5.88
CA GLN A 171 -7.02 16.82 -6.28
C GLN A 171 -7.20 16.90 -7.80
N ILE A 172 -6.13 16.64 -8.54
CA ILE A 172 -6.15 16.67 -10.02
C ILE A 172 -7.00 15.53 -10.60
N LYS A 173 -6.89 14.29 -10.06
CA LYS A 173 -7.76 13.17 -10.45
C LYS A 173 -9.24 13.44 -10.15
N ALA A 174 -9.54 14.16 -9.08
CA ALA A 174 -10.91 14.61 -8.75
C ALA A 174 -11.40 15.76 -9.65
N GLY A 175 -10.66 16.17 -10.68
CA GLY A 175 -11.04 17.24 -11.60
C GLY A 175 -10.84 18.66 -11.05
N LYS A 176 -10.27 18.82 -9.85
CA LYS A 176 -10.05 20.10 -9.19
C LYS A 176 -8.89 20.89 -9.79
N THR A 177 -8.98 22.20 -9.71
CA THR A 177 -7.92 23.12 -10.12
C THR A 177 -7.08 23.53 -8.89
N VAL A 178 -5.78 23.31 -8.94
CA VAL A 178 -4.88 23.45 -7.80
C VAL A 178 -3.91 24.61 -7.99
N VAL A 179 -3.75 25.45 -6.96
CA VAL A 179 -2.67 26.42 -6.87
C VAL A 179 -1.65 25.99 -5.80
N ILE A 180 -0.37 25.99 -6.19
CA ILE A 180 0.75 25.74 -5.29
C ILE A 180 1.44 27.07 -5.05
N HIS A 181 1.56 27.51 -3.81
CA HIS A 181 2.21 28.77 -3.50
C HIS A 181 3.28 28.67 -2.40
N CYS A 182 4.24 29.58 -2.48
CA CYS A 182 5.19 29.85 -1.41
C CYS A 182 5.29 31.37 -1.20
N ALA A 183 6.40 31.89 -0.69
CA ALA A 183 6.58 33.34 -0.51
C ALA A 183 6.54 34.12 -1.84
N LEU A 184 7.34 33.73 -2.81
CA LEU A 184 7.47 34.41 -4.10
C LEU A 184 7.09 33.54 -5.33
N GLY A 185 6.76 32.29 -5.13
CA GLY A 185 6.44 31.37 -6.22
C GLY A 185 7.65 31.03 -7.12
N ARG A 186 8.87 31.03 -6.57
CA ARG A 186 10.12 30.91 -7.32
C ARG A 186 10.95 29.67 -7.01
N GLY A 187 10.89 29.13 -5.75
CA GLY A 187 11.72 28.02 -5.28
C GLY A 187 10.90 26.86 -4.69
N ARG A 188 10.42 26.97 -3.43
CA ARG A 188 9.73 25.88 -2.71
C ARG A 188 8.53 25.29 -3.46
N SER A 189 7.64 26.14 -3.97
CA SER A 189 6.48 25.71 -4.77
C SER A 189 6.90 25.09 -6.10
N VAL A 190 7.98 25.60 -6.73
CA VAL A 190 8.57 25.03 -7.94
C VAL A 190 9.15 23.65 -7.68
N LEU A 191 9.83 23.44 -6.54
CA LEU A 191 10.40 22.16 -6.15
C LEU A 191 9.31 21.10 -5.99
N VAL A 192 8.24 21.41 -5.26
CA VAL A 192 7.12 20.48 -5.04
C VAL A 192 6.40 20.17 -6.35
N LEU A 193 6.17 21.17 -7.21
CA LEU A 193 5.57 20.97 -8.52
C LEU A 193 6.45 20.11 -9.43
N ALA A 194 7.77 20.38 -9.48
CA ALA A 194 8.70 19.60 -10.27
C ALA A 194 8.75 18.14 -9.81
N ALA A 195 8.81 17.89 -8.51
CA ALA A 195 8.76 16.55 -7.95
C ALA A 195 7.46 15.81 -8.32
N TYR A 196 6.31 16.49 -8.26
CA TYR A 196 5.04 15.93 -8.70
C TYR A 196 5.03 15.56 -10.19
N LEU A 197 5.52 16.47 -11.07
CA LEU A 197 5.52 16.25 -12.51
C LEU A 197 6.45 15.09 -12.92
N VAL A 198 7.62 14.97 -12.28
CA VAL A 198 8.54 13.84 -12.50
C VAL A 198 7.92 12.53 -12.03
N CYS A 199 7.26 12.50 -10.87
CA CYS A 199 6.56 11.30 -10.40
C CYS A 199 5.37 10.92 -11.29
N ARG A 200 4.70 11.90 -11.92
CA ARG A 200 3.57 11.68 -12.84
C ARG A 200 4.01 11.16 -14.21
N GLN A 201 5.15 11.64 -14.70
CA GLN A 201 5.68 11.33 -16.04
C GLN A 201 7.06 10.69 -15.89
N ARG A 202 7.11 9.40 -15.59
CA ARG A 202 8.34 8.67 -15.20
C ARG A 202 9.51 8.77 -16.18
N GLU A 203 9.28 9.20 -17.42
CA GLU A 203 10.29 9.30 -18.47
C GLU A 203 10.94 10.70 -18.55
N ILE A 204 10.46 11.68 -17.77
CA ILE A 204 10.96 13.06 -17.80
C ILE A 204 11.93 13.33 -16.63
N THR A 205 12.99 14.06 -16.91
CA THR A 205 13.98 14.44 -15.88
C THR A 205 13.59 15.72 -15.14
N PHE A 206 14.14 15.93 -13.93
CA PHE A 206 13.97 17.21 -13.20
C PHE A 206 14.45 18.42 -14.03
N SER A 207 15.55 18.29 -14.76
CA SER A 207 16.10 19.35 -15.58
C SER A 207 15.14 19.77 -16.71
N GLU A 208 14.50 18.83 -17.38
CA GLU A 208 13.50 19.09 -18.42
C GLU A 208 12.23 19.72 -17.85
N VAL A 209 11.73 19.20 -16.73
CA VAL A 209 10.56 19.77 -16.04
C VAL A 209 10.84 21.21 -15.61
N LEU A 210 12.01 21.48 -15.01
CA LEU A 210 12.39 22.82 -14.60
C LEU A 210 12.55 23.77 -15.77
N ALA A 211 13.10 23.31 -16.89
CA ALA A 211 13.17 24.09 -18.14
C ALA A 211 11.75 24.46 -18.62
N ASN A 212 10.83 23.50 -18.64
CA ASN A 212 9.44 23.76 -19.03
C ASN A 212 8.74 24.76 -18.10
N ILE A 213 8.90 24.61 -16.77
CA ILE A 213 8.35 25.55 -15.79
C ILE A 213 8.95 26.95 -15.97
N SER A 214 10.29 27.06 -16.16
CA SER A 214 10.98 28.34 -16.30
C SER A 214 10.67 29.07 -17.62
N ASN A 215 10.32 28.33 -18.69
CA ASN A 215 9.84 28.92 -19.94
C ASN A 215 8.51 29.67 -19.74
N ILE A 216 7.64 29.13 -18.87
CA ILE A 216 6.34 29.74 -18.54
C ILE A 216 6.53 30.82 -17.45
N ARG A 217 7.19 30.48 -16.34
CA ARG A 217 7.45 31.38 -15.22
C ARG A 217 8.97 31.65 -15.09
N LYS A 218 9.42 32.71 -15.75
CA LYS A 218 10.86 33.02 -15.93
C LYS A 218 11.65 33.20 -14.62
N THR A 219 10.97 33.45 -13.52
CA THR A 219 11.59 33.59 -12.19
C THR A 219 11.65 32.27 -11.40
N ALA A 220 11.08 31.20 -11.95
CA ALA A 220 11.09 29.89 -11.32
C ALA A 220 12.44 29.19 -11.49
N GLY A 221 12.94 28.55 -10.43
CA GLY A 221 14.16 27.77 -10.47
C GLY A 221 14.54 27.22 -9.11
N LEU A 222 15.41 26.22 -9.13
CA LEU A 222 16.00 25.65 -7.92
C LEU A 222 17.48 26.00 -7.85
N ASN A 223 18.00 26.15 -6.65
CA ASN A 223 19.45 26.21 -6.48
C ASN A 223 20.06 24.81 -6.67
N SER A 224 21.38 24.72 -6.91
CA SER A 224 22.06 23.45 -7.21
C SER A 224 21.92 22.43 -6.08
N TRP A 225 21.87 22.87 -4.83
CA TRP A 225 21.69 21.98 -3.68
C TRP A 225 20.26 21.43 -3.60
N GLN A 226 19.24 22.28 -3.82
CA GLN A 226 17.84 21.83 -3.84
C GLN A 226 17.59 20.79 -4.95
N LEU A 227 18.17 21.05 -6.14
CA LEU A 227 18.04 20.12 -7.26
C LEU A 227 18.71 18.78 -6.96
N ALA A 228 19.97 18.79 -6.53
CA ALA A 228 20.70 17.57 -6.22
C ALA A 228 20.03 16.75 -5.11
N GLU A 229 19.46 17.41 -4.09
CA GLU A 229 18.82 16.71 -2.98
C GLU A 229 17.47 16.09 -3.39
N VAL A 230 16.64 16.81 -4.18
CA VAL A 230 15.36 16.22 -4.63
C VAL A 230 15.60 15.07 -5.62
N GLU A 231 16.62 15.17 -6.49
CA GLU A 231 17.04 14.08 -7.37
C GLU A 231 17.52 12.87 -6.58
N ARG A 232 18.30 13.08 -5.51
CA ARG A 232 18.74 12.01 -4.61
C ARG A 232 17.57 11.31 -3.91
N ILE A 233 16.58 12.07 -3.42
CA ILE A 233 15.38 11.54 -2.79
C ILE A 233 14.56 10.71 -3.77
N TYR A 234 14.41 11.19 -5.01
CA TYR A 234 13.68 10.49 -6.08
C TYR A 234 14.41 9.21 -6.51
N ALA A 235 15.71 9.28 -6.78
CA ALA A 235 16.52 8.14 -7.18
C ALA A 235 16.55 7.03 -6.09
N ALA A 236 16.45 7.40 -4.82
CA ALA A 236 16.30 6.48 -3.71
C ALA A 236 14.88 5.87 -3.59
N GLY A 237 13.96 6.15 -4.51
CA GLY A 237 12.57 5.67 -4.50
C GLY A 237 11.72 6.18 -3.33
N LYS A 238 12.18 7.24 -2.63
CA LYS A 238 11.52 7.76 -1.43
C LYS A 238 10.31 8.65 -1.72
N ILE A 239 10.12 9.09 -2.97
CA ILE A 239 8.96 9.86 -3.41
C ILE A 239 8.32 9.20 -4.63
N ARG A 240 6.99 9.07 -4.58
CA ARG A 240 6.18 8.45 -5.64
C ARG A 240 4.73 8.88 -5.53
N ILE A 241 4.00 8.76 -6.63
CA ILE A 241 2.53 8.85 -6.58
C ILE A 241 2.02 7.52 -6.04
N ASN A 242 1.27 7.59 -4.94
CA ASN A 242 0.68 6.41 -4.32
C ASN A 242 -0.44 5.87 -5.19
N LYS A 243 -0.48 4.55 -5.33
CA LYS A 243 -1.59 3.85 -5.95
C LYS A 243 -2.85 4.03 -5.10
N ARG A 244 -4.01 4.05 -5.73
CA ARG A 244 -5.30 4.00 -5.05
C ARG A 244 -5.53 2.58 -4.55
N ALA A 245 -5.64 2.41 -3.23
CA ALA A 245 -5.92 1.13 -2.61
C ALA A 245 -7.29 1.15 -1.94
N CYS A 246 -8.09 0.12 -2.18
CA CYS A 246 -9.29 -0.17 -1.41
C CYS A 246 -9.02 -1.37 -0.50
N LEU A 247 -9.14 -1.15 0.80
CA LEU A 247 -9.05 -2.21 1.79
C LEU A 247 -10.45 -2.70 2.13
N ILE A 248 -10.68 -3.98 1.89
CA ILE A 248 -11.97 -4.65 2.15
C ILE A 248 -11.78 -5.52 3.39
N ALA A 249 -12.36 -5.08 4.51
CA ALA A 249 -12.21 -5.79 5.78
C ALA A 249 -13.52 -6.50 6.17
N ASN A 250 -13.36 -7.73 6.68
CA ASN A 250 -14.44 -8.47 7.31
C ASN A 250 -14.34 -8.32 8.85
N PRO A 251 -15.22 -7.51 9.48
CA PRO A 251 -15.12 -7.18 10.91
C PRO A 251 -15.25 -8.37 11.85
N VAL A 252 -15.96 -9.42 11.44
CA VAL A 252 -16.21 -10.61 12.27
C VAL A 252 -15.16 -11.70 12.11
N SER A 253 -14.23 -11.56 11.16
CA SER A 253 -13.15 -12.52 10.92
C SER A 253 -12.29 -12.73 12.17
N GLY A 254 -11.95 -14.00 12.42
CA GLY A 254 -11.06 -14.41 13.53
C GLY A 254 -11.53 -13.97 14.91
N GLY A 255 -12.85 -13.85 15.09
CA GLY A 255 -13.43 -13.41 16.36
C GLY A 255 -13.39 -11.89 16.58
N GLY A 256 -13.37 -11.10 15.50
CA GLY A 256 -13.44 -9.64 15.56
C GLY A 256 -12.08 -8.93 15.64
N LYS A 257 -11.02 -9.55 15.19
CA LYS A 257 -9.64 -8.98 15.20
C LYS A 257 -9.52 -7.65 14.48
N TRP A 258 -10.42 -7.35 13.54
CA TRP A 258 -10.43 -6.05 12.86
C TRP A 258 -10.43 -4.89 13.85
N ALA A 259 -11.25 -4.94 14.90
CA ALA A 259 -11.34 -3.86 15.88
C ALA A 259 -9.99 -3.57 16.59
N GLU A 260 -9.14 -4.60 16.75
CA GLU A 260 -7.83 -4.46 17.37
C GLU A 260 -6.80 -3.82 16.42
N TYR A 261 -6.81 -4.21 15.13
CA TYR A 261 -5.76 -3.85 14.18
C TYR A 261 -6.11 -2.71 13.23
N ALA A 262 -7.38 -2.29 13.13
CA ALA A 262 -7.87 -1.31 12.16
C ALA A 262 -7.06 -0.02 12.15
N GLN A 263 -6.83 0.58 13.31
CA GLN A 263 -6.10 1.84 13.45
C GLN A 263 -4.63 1.71 13.00
N GLN A 264 -3.97 0.62 13.36
CA GLN A 264 -2.58 0.35 12.94
C GLN A 264 -2.50 0.18 11.42
N ILE A 265 -3.40 -0.63 10.84
CA ILE A 265 -3.45 -0.90 9.40
C ILE A 265 -3.67 0.39 8.62
N GLU A 266 -4.64 1.19 9.03
CA GLU A 266 -4.94 2.48 8.41
C GLU A 266 -3.76 3.44 8.47
N GLN A 267 -3.16 3.62 9.63
CA GLN A 267 -2.02 4.52 9.82
C GLN A 267 -0.81 4.13 8.97
N GLU A 268 -0.47 2.84 8.94
CA GLU A 268 0.70 2.36 8.19
C GLU A 268 0.47 2.43 6.67
N LEU A 269 -0.69 2.00 6.17
CA LEU A 269 -0.96 1.96 4.73
C LEU A 269 -1.26 3.34 4.13
N SER A 270 -1.86 4.27 4.87
CA SER A 270 -2.16 5.63 4.38
C SER A 270 -0.91 6.42 4.00
N GLY A 271 0.27 6.06 4.55
CA GLY A 271 1.55 6.63 4.14
C GLY A 271 2.01 6.23 2.74
N TYR A 272 1.50 5.12 2.21
CA TYR A 272 1.93 4.51 0.94
C TYR A 272 0.86 4.50 -0.14
N PHE A 273 -0.42 4.53 0.25
CA PHE A 273 -1.57 4.44 -0.64
C PHE A 273 -2.55 5.59 -0.41
N ALA A 274 -3.29 5.96 -1.45
CA ALA A 274 -4.55 6.67 -1.29
C ALA A 274 -5.59 5.63 -0.85
N LEU A 275 -5.68 5.40 0.47
CA LEU A 275 -6.42 4.31 1.08
C LEU A 275 -7.90 4.66 1.26
N GLU A 276 -8.77 3.76 0.82
CA GLU A 276 -10.20 3.73 1.10
C GLU A 276 -10.52 2.43 1.85
N ILE A 277 -11.30 2.48 2.91
CA ILE A 277 -11.65 1.30 3.71
C ILE A 277 -13.14 1.01 3.54
N MET A 278 -13.45 -0.23 3.18
CA MET A 278 -14.79 -0.76 3.01
C MET A 278 -14.97 -1.97 3.94
N LEU A 279 -16.07 -2.01 4.69
CA LEU A 279 -16.38 -3.10 5.61
C LEU A 279 -17.46 -3.99 5.01
N THR A 280 -17.29 -5.32 5.14
CA THR A 280 -18.35 -6.26 4.79
C THR A 280 -19.46 -6.23 5.85
N GLU A 281 -20.69 -6.45 5.40
CA GLU A 281 -21.89 -6.56 6.23
C GLU A 281 -22.63 -7.84 5.87
N GLU A 282 -23.67 -8.22 6.61
CA GLU A 282 -24.44 -9.44 6.33
C GLU A 282 -24.99 -9.48 4.89
N GLU A 283 -25.41 -8.32 4.37
CA GLU A 283 -25.97 -8.20 3.02
C GLU A 283 -24.95 -7.74 1.96
N VAL A 284 -23.74 -7.33 2.37
CA VAL A 284 -22.71 -6.78 1.48
C VAL A 284 -21.43 -7.61 1.55
N SER A 285 -21.31 -8.55 0.63
CA SER A 285 -20.15 -9.45 0.57
C SER A 285 -18.87 -8.75 0.11
N ALA A 286 -17.72 -9.36 0.39
CA ALA A 286 -16.43 -8.86 -0.09
C ALA A 286 -16.35 -8.84 -1.63
N THR A 287 -17.08 -9.74 -2.32
CA THR A 287 -17.18 -9.74 -3.79
C THR A 287 -17.83 -8.45 -4.31
N VAL A 288 -18.94 -8.01 -3.72
CA VAL A 288 -19.65 -6.78 -4.13
C VAL A 288 -18.76 -5.55 -3.90
N LEU A 289 -18.11 -5.48 -2.75
CA LEU A 289 -17.16 -4.39 -2.44
C LEU A 289 -15.97 -4.38 -3.39
N ALA A 290 -15.42 -5.55 -3.72
CA ALA A 290 -14.32 -5.67 -4.67
C ALA A 290 -14.71 -5.23 -6.08
N GLN A 291 -15.91 -5.57 -6.55
CA GLN A 291 -16.45 -5.08 -7.82
C GLN A 291 -16.60 -3.55 -7.82
N THR A 292 -17.17 -2.98 -6.76
CA THR A 292 -17.32 -1.54 -6.58
C THR A 292 -15.96 -0.83 -6.60
N ALA A 293 -14.98 -1.37 -5.87
CA ALA A 293 -13.61 -0.83 -5.84
C ALA A 293 -12.92 -0.89 -7.21
N ARG A 294 -13.05 -2.03 -7.92
CA ARG A 294 -12.53 -2.20 -9.29
C ARG A 294 -13.16 -1.17 -10.23
N ASP A 295 -14.47 -1.05 -10.23
CA ASP A 295 -15.21 -0.16 -11.14
C ASP A 295 -14.96 1.32 -10.82
N SER A 296 -14.61 1.65 -9.58
CA SER A 296 -14.15 2.97 -9.17
C SER A 296 -12.68 3.27 -9.54
N GLY A 297 -11.97 2.31 -10.16
CA GLY A 297 -10.60 2.48 -10.65
C GLY A 297 -9.53 2.36 -9.56
N ALA A 298 -9.68 1.44 -8.62
CA ALA A 298 -8.62 1.08 -7.68
C ALA A 298 -7.44 0.41 -8.41
N ASP A 299 -6.22 0.74 -8.00
CA ASP A 299 -4.99 0.10 -8.51
C ASP A 299 -4.60 -1.13 -7.67
N VAL A 300 -5.08 -1.17 -6.41
CA VAL A 300 -4.79 -2.21 -5.41
C VAL A 300 -6.06 -2.51 -4.64
N LEU A 301 -6.40 -3.79 -4.47
CA LEU A 301 -7.38 -4.25 -3.49
C LEU A 301 -6.69 -5.03 -2.38
N ILE A 302 -6.97 -4.69 -1.14
CA ILE A 302 -6.39 -5.35 0.03
C ILE A 302 -7.50 -6.11 0.74
N ALA A 303 -7.45 -7.44 0.68
CA ALA A 303 -8.37 -8.32 1.41
C ALA A 303 -7.90 -8.46 2.87
N CYS A 304 -8.71 -8.00 3.79
CA CYS A 304 -8.43 -8.01 5.23
C CYS A 304 -9.44 -8.91 5.95
N GLY A 305 -9.09 -10.19 6.14
CA GLY A 305 -10.02 -11.18 6.68
C GLY A 305 -9.46 -12.60 6.68
N GLY A 306 -10.32 -13.60 6.68
CA GLY A 306 -9.97 -15.02 6.55
C GLY A 306 -9.91 -15.45 5.07
N ASP A 307 -9.62 -16.76 4.84
CA ASP A 307 -9.47 -17.33 3.51
C ASP A 307 -10.68 -17.08 2.60
N GLY A 308 -11.91 -17.16 3.12
CA GLY A 308 -13.13 -16.84 2.35
C GLY A 308 -13.18 -15.38 1.88
N THR A 309 -12.79 -14.41 2.73
CA THR A 309 -12.73 -12.98 2.33
C THR A 309 -11.68 -12.78 1.24
N VAL A 310 -10.52 -13.42 1.38
CA VAL A 310 -9.43 -13.35 0.39
C VAL A 310 -9.87 -13.96 -0.94
N ASN A 311 -10.52 -15.12 -0.93
CA ASN A 311 -11.04 -15.80 -2.12
C ASN A 311 -12.08 -14.93 -2.85
N GLN A 312 -13.04 -14.35 -2.12
CA GLN A 312 -14.06 -13.45 -2.67
C GLN A 312 -13.46 -12.22 -3.37
N VAL A 313 -12.44 -11.60 -2.79
CA VAL A 313 -11.74 -10.46 -3.42
C VAL A 313 -10.92 -10.95 -4.62
N ALA A 314 -10.16 -12.02 -4.48
CA ALA A 314 -9.33 -12.59 -5.53
C ALA A 314 -10.16 -12.98 -6.77
N CYS A 315 -11.35 -13.54 -6.58
CA CYS A 315 -12.26 -13.91 -7.67
C CYS A 315 -12.56 -12.74 -8.63
N VAL A 316 -12.69 -11.52 -8.10
CA VAL A 316 -12.94 -10.30 -8.89
C VAL A 316 -11.67 -9.83 -9.62
N LEU A 317 -10.49 -10.20 -9.13
CA LEU A 317 -9.19 -9.72 -9.63
C LEU A 317 -8.54 -10.64 -10.66
N VAL A 318 -9.00 -11.88 -10.78
CA VAL A 318 -8.47 -12.84 -11.76
C VAL A 318 -8.52 -12.25 -13.17
N SER A 319 -7.37 -12.25 -13.85
CA SER A 319 -7.18 -11.69 -15.20
C SER A 319 -7.39 -10.17 -15.29
N THR A 320 -7.13 -9.44 -14.21
CA THR A 320 -7.08 -7.97 -14.20
C THR A 320 -5.67 -7.49 -13.85
N ASP A 321 -5.40 -6.19 -14.10
CA ASP A 321 -4.13 -5.55 -13.73
C ASP A 321 -4.11 -5.04 -12.26
N ILE A 322 -5.18 -5.26 -11.50
CA ILE A 322 -5.31 -4.81 -10.12
C ILE A 322 -4.52 -5.76 -9.20
N VAL A 323 -3.72 -5.19 -8.32
CA VAL A 323 -2.87 -5.95 -7.41
C VAL A 323 -3.64 -6.34 -6.15
N LEU A 324 -3.54 -7.62 -5.76
CA LEU A 324 -4.08 -8.13 -4.50
C LEU A 324 -3.07 -7.93 -3.35
N GLY A 325 -3.53 -7.32 -2.26
CA GLY A 325 -2.88 -7.37 -0.94
C GLY A 325 -3.66 -8.30 -0.02
N ILE A 326 -2.98 -9.01 0.87
CA ILE A 326 -3.62 -9.91 1.84
C ILE A 326 -3.20 -9.53 3.24
N ILE A 327 -4.17 -9.25 4.13
CA ILE A 327 -3.97 -9.08 5.57
C ILE A 327 -4.78 -10.16 6.28
N PRO A 328 -4.11 -11.20 6.83
CA PRO A 328 -4.78 -12.35 7.40
C PRO A 328 -5.33 -12.05 8.80
N LEU A 329 -6.64 -11.97 8.94
CA LEU A 329 -7.34 -11.83 10.23
C LEU A 329 -8.17 -13.06 10.60
N GLY A 330 -8.28 -14.05 9.72
CA GLY A 330 -9.02 -15.28 10.00
C GLY A 330 -8.34 -16.19 11.01
N THR A 331 -8.93 -17.35 11.22
CA THR A 331 -8.41 -18.38 12.13
C THR A 331 -7.36 -19.25 11.42
N THR A 332 -7.61 -19.70 10.21
CA THR A 332 -6.75 -20.63 9.47
C THR A 332 -5.74 -19.90 8.61
N ASN A 333 -6.17 -18.93 7.78
CA ASN A 333 -5.35 -18.12 6.87
C ASN A 333 -4.39 -18.97 6.00
N ALA A 334 -4.90 -20.08 5.47
CA ALA A 334 -4.11 -21.09 4.75
C ALA A 334 -3.34 -20.50 3.57
N LEU A 335 -4.01 -19.68 2.74
CA LEU A 335 -3.38 -19.04 1.58
C LEU A 335 -2.22 -18.12 1.99
N SER A 336 -2.43 -17.23 2.96
CA SER A 336 -1.36 -16.32 3.39
C SER A 336 -0.18 -17.04 4.03
N HIS A 337 -0.42 -18.14 4.75
CA HIS A 337 0.67 -18.95 5.30
C HIS A 337 1.45 -19.69 4.23
N THR A 338 0.78 -20.16 3.19
CA THR A 338 1.43 -20.78 2.03
C THR A 338 2.30 -19.77 1.26
N LEU A 339 1.76 -18.57 1.01
CA LEU A 339 2.45 -17.55 0.22
C LEU A 339 3.55 -16.80 1.00
N PHE A 340 3.35 -16.56 2.30
CA PHE A 340 4.24 -15.70 3.10
C PHE A 340 5.20 -16.49 4.00
N GLY A 341 5.09 -17.83 4.01
CA GLY A 341 5.91 -18.73 4.78
C GLY A 341 5.51 -18.83 6.27
N ILE A 342 6.18 -19.73 6.99
CA ILE A 342 5.86 -20.11 8.38
C ILE A 342 5.97 -18.93 9.35
N SER A 343 6.87 -17.99 9.12
CA SER A 343 7.03 -16.78 9.96
C SER A 343 5.77 -15.91 10.01
N SER A 344 4.90 -16.00 9.01
CA SER A 344 3.60 -15.29 8.98
C SER A 344 2.62 -15.77 10.06
N LYS A 345 2.83 -16.96 10.65
CA LYS A 345 1.97 -17.46 11.73
C LYS A 345 2.18 -16.75 13.07
N LEU A 346 3.38 -16.23 13.30
CA LEU A 346 3.73 -15.61 14.60
C LEU A 346 3.25 -14.16 14.69
N ILE A 347 3.40 -13.39 13.60
CA ILE A 347 3.06 -11.96 13.53
C ILE A 347 2.34 -11.65 12.21
N PRO A 348 1.13 -12.22 11.99
CA PRO A 348 0.50 -12.25 10.68
C PRO A 348 0.23 -10.85 10.09
N VAL A 349 -0.33 -9.95 10.88
CA VAL A 349 -0.69 -8.59 10.45
C VAL A 349 0.58 -7.79 10.13
N ARG A 350 1.57 -7.81 11.01
CA ARG A 350 2.82 -7.07 10.81
C ARG A 350 3.55 -7.54 9.55
N LYS A 351 3.69 -8.85 9.38
CA LYS A 351 4.35 -9.43 8.20
C LYS A 351 3.63 -9.05 6.90
N ALA A 352 2.30 -9.09 6.90
CA ALA A 352 1.48 -8.70 5.75
C ALA A 352 1.66 -7.21 5.40
N LEU A 353 1.65 -6.32 6.39
CA LEU A 353 1.91 -4.90 6.19
C LEU A 353 3.29 -4.65 5.61
N ASP A 354 4.33 -5.31 6.15
CA ASP A 354 5.70 -5.20 5.63
C ASP A 354 5.79 -5.63 4.16
N ILE A 355 5.13 -6.74 3.77
CA ILE A 355 5.09 -7.24 2.39
C ILE A 355 4.41 -6.23 1.45
N ILE A 356 3.24 -5.72 1.84
CA ILE A 356 2.49 -4.74 1.04
C ILE A 356 3.29 -3.43 0.88
N ILE A 357 3.94 -2.97 1.94
CA ILE A 357 4.74 -1.74 1.95
C ILE A 357 6.02 -1.89 1.13
N GLN A 358 6.68 -3.05 1.17
CA GLN A 358 7.84 -3.35 0.32
C GLN A 358 7.49 -3.30 -1.16
N GLY A 359 6.26 -3.71 -1.52
CA GLY A 359 5.73 -3.53 -2.86
C GLY A 359 6.28 -4.50 -3.91
N ASN A 360 6.89 -5.62 -3.51
CA ASN A 360 7.31 -6.68 -4.44
C ASN A 360 6.08 -7.37 -5.00
N LEU A 361 6.01 -7.52 -6.32
CA LEU A 361 4.87 -8.10 -7.01
C LEU A 361 5.27 -9.44 -7.64
N GLN A 362 4.37 -10.41 -7.53
CA GLN A 362 4.45 -11.67 -8.27
C GLN A 362 3.09 -11.98 -8.88
N THR A 363 3.10 -12.48 -10.10
CA THR A 363 1.89 -12.96 -10.76
C THR A 363 1.88 -14.48 -10.65
N ILE A 364 0.81 -15.01 -10.07
CA ILE A 364 0.63 -16.45 -9.83
C ILE A 364 -0.47 -17.01 -10.72
N ASP A 365 -0.47 -18.31 -10.79
CA ASP A 365 -1.53 -19.09 -11.40
C ASP A 365 -2.73 -19.17 -10.45
N THR A 366 -3.91 -19.29 -11.01
CA THR A 366 -5.12 -19.68 -10.29
C THR A 366 -5.78 -20.85 -11.02
N ALA A 367 -6.72 -21.51 -10.39
CA ALA A 367 -7.52 -22.48 -11.11
C ALA A 367 -9.02 -22.23 -10.94
N LYS A 368 -9.81 -22.84 -11.78
CA LYS A 368 -11.27 -22.81 -11.70
C LYS A 368 -11.75 -24.27 -11.56
N CYS A 369 -12.53 -24.54 -10.52
CA CYS A 369 -13.20 -25.81 -10.33
C CYS A 369 -14.70 -25.59 -10.55
N ASN A 370 -15.24 -26.08 -11.65
CA ASN A 370 -16.56 -25.71 -12.17
C ASN A 370 -16.66 -24.17 -12.29
N ASP A 371 -17.49 -23.53 -11.46
CA ASP A 371 -17.65 -22.06 -11.46
C ASP A 371 -16.85 -21.36 -10.36
N ASP A 372 -16.28 -22.11 -9.41
CA ASP A 372 -15.62 -21.58 -8.25
C ASP A 372 -14.12 -21.36 -8.46
N LEU A 373 -13.58 -20.29 -7.87
CA LEU A 373 -12.14 -20.01 -7.86
C LEU A 373 -11.44 -20.96 -6.88
N MET A 374 -10.35 -21.56 -7.35
CA MET A 374 -9.44 -22.38 -6.57
C MET A 374 -8.08 -21.67 -6.52
N LEU A 375 -7.62 -21.31 -5.34
CA LEU A 375 -6.31 -20.71 -5.11
C LEU A 375 -5.29 -21.73 -4.58
N LEU A 376 -5.74 -22.63 -3.72
CA LEU A 376 -4.91 -23.65 -3.10
C LEU A 376 -5.15 -25.02 -3.75
N LEU A 377 -6.23 -25.70 -3.39
CA LEU A 377 -6.45 -27.09 -3.81
C LEU A 377 -7.93 -27.51 -3.81
N VAL A 378 -8.18 -28.58 -4.57
CA VAL A 378 -9.39 -29.40 -4.46
C VAL A 378 -9.02 -30.73 -3.81
N GLY A 379 -9.78 -31.14 -2.79
CA GLY A 379 -9.59 -32.42 -2.09
C GLY A 379 -10.84 -33.28 -2.08
N LEU A 380 -10.67 -34.57 -2.41
CA LEU A 380 -11.70 -35.60 -2.39
C LEU A 380 -11.32 -36.72 -1.40
N GLY A 381 -12.32 -37.42 -0.87
CA GLY A 381 -12.11 -38.56 0.04
C GLY A 381 -11.58 -38.11 1.41
N PHE A 382 -10.46 -38.63 1.85
CA PHE A 382 -9.90 -38.29 3.16
C PHE A 382 -9.78 -36.79 3.42
N GLN A 383 -9.31 -36.04 2.42
CA GLN A 383 -9.12 -34.59 2.54
C GLN A 383 -10.47 -33.87 2.80
N GLN A 384 -11.50 -34.24 2.06
CA GLN A 384 -12.85 -33.68 2.24
C GLN A 384 -13.44 -34.06 3.60
N GLN A 385 -13.28 -35.33 4.02
CA GLN A 385 -13.78 -35.80 5.29
C GLN A 385 -13.10 -35.16 6.51
N MET A 386 -11.81 -34.87 6.39
CA MET A 386 -11.09 -34.13 7.42
C MET A 386 -11.68 -32.73 7.66
N ILE A 387 -12.05 -32.04 6.57
CA ILE A 387 -12.68 -30.72 6.65
C ILE A 387 -14.09 -30.83 7.26
N LYS A 388 -14.86 -31.84 6.85
CA LYS A 388 -16.22 -32.13 7.34
C LYS A 388 -16.26 -32.44 8.86
N ASN A 389 -15.26 -33.16 9.35
CA ASN A 389 -15.17 -33.60 10.74
C ASN A 389 -14.48 -32.60 11.68
N ALA A 390 -13.81 -31.58 11.12
CA ALA A 390 -13.20 -30.52 11.89
C ALA A 390 -14.30 -29.55 12.36
N ASP A 391 -14.96 -29.85 13.51
CA ASP A 391 -15.95 -28.97 14.12
C ASP A 391 -15.37 -27.56 14.33
N ARG A 392 -16.14 -26.54 13.97
CA ARG A 392 -15.72 -25.11 14.08
C ARG A 392 -15.28 -24.71 15.49
N GLU A 393 -15.84 -25.35 16.52
CA GLU A 393 -15.49 -25.08 17.92
C GLU A 393 -14.14 -25.70 18.33
N GLN A 394 -13.76 -26.85 17.80
CA GLN A 394 -12.47 -27.50 18.10
C GLN A 394 -11.28 -26.87 17.35
N LYS A 395 -11.51 -26.17 16.23
CA LYS A 395 -10.45 -25.46 15.49
C LYS A 395 -9.77 -24.36 16.33
N ASN A 396 -10.45 -23.83 17.31
CA ASN A 396 -9.94 -22.70 18.10
C ASN A 396 -9.00 -23.10 19.26
N GLU A 397 -9.06 -24.33 19.78
CA GLU A 397 -8.31 -24.71 20.99
C GLU A 397 -7.15 -25.70 20.76
N LEU A 398 -7.17 -26.56 19.75
CA LEU A 398 -6.24 -27.70 19.63
C LEU A 398 -5.33 -27.69 18.37
N GLY A 399 -5.50 -26.76 17.42
CA GLY A 399 -4.60 -26.58 16.28
C GLY A 399 -4.22 -27.88 15.55
N GLN A 400 -2.94 -28.24 15.54
CA GLN A 400 -2.40 -29.42 14.84
C GLN A 400 -2.93 -30.76 15.37
N TRP A 401 -3.28 -30.89 16.66
CA TRP A 401 -3.81 -32.12 17.22
C TRP A 401 -5.22 -32.45 16.75
N ALA A 402 -6.09 -31.46 16.54
CA ALA A 402 -7.40 -31.66 15.95
C ALA A 402 -7.31 -32.18 14.50
N TYR A 403 -6.29 -31.74 13.78
CA TYR A 403 -6.01 -32.21 12.43
C TYR A 403 -5.60 -33.70 12.42
N ILE A 404 -4.72 -34.14 13.31
CA ILE A 404 -4.28 -35.54 13.45
C ILE A 404 -5.45 -36.46 13.84
N ASP A 405 -6.31 -36.01 14.77
CA ASP A 405 -7.50 -36.79 15.16
C ASP A 405 -8.53 -36.89 14.03
N SER A 406 -8.74 -35.83 13.28
CA SER A 406 -9.61 -35.82 12.10
C SER A 406 -9.06 -36.72 10.99
N LEU A 407 -7.74 -36.76 10.80
CA LEU A 407 -7.06 -37.67 9.87
C LEU A 407 -7.27 -39.13 10.28
N HIS A 408 -7.06 -39.46 11.57
CA HIS A 408 -7.26 -40.82 12.07
C HIS A 408 -8.70 -41.30 11.88
N ARG A 409 -9.69 -40.45 12.09
CA ARG A 409 -11.10 -40.76 11.85
C ARG A 409 -11.41 -40.94 10.38
N ALA A 410 -10.88 -40.10 9.50
CA ALA A 410 -11.08 -40.18 8.05
C ALA A 410 -10.50 -41.48 7.47
N ILE A 411 -9.31 -41.90 7.92
CA ILE A 411 -8.68 -43.19 7.53
C ILE A 411 -9.54 -44.38 7.98
N ASN A 412 -10.10 -44.35 9.18
CA ASN A 412 -10.92 -45.44 9.69
C ASN A 412 -12.29 -45.58 8.99
N MET A 413 -12.77 -44.54 8.28
CA MET A 413 -14.02 -44.61 7.50
C MET A 413 -13.91 -45.40 6.18
N ASN A 414 -12.69 -45.59 5.68
CA ASN A 414 -12.33 -46.44 4.53
C ASN A 414 -13.29 -46.31 3.31
N GLN A 415 -13.68 -45.07 2.96
CA GLN A 415 -14.55 -44.83 1.81
C GLN A 415 -13.71 -44.81 0.52
N THR A 416 -14.05 -45.73 -0.38
CA THR A 416 -13.42 -45.82 -1.69
C THR A 416 -14.13 -44.94 -2.70
N LEU A 417 -13.36 -44.17 -3.46
CA LEU A 417 -13.83 -43.34 -4.56
C LEU A 417 -13.59 -44.05 -5.88
N ASN A 418 -14.66 -44.28 -6.66
CA ASN A 418 -14.57 -44.77 -8.02
C ASN A 418 -14.82 -43.61 -9.00
N ILE A 419 -13.79 -43.17 -9.68
CA ILE A 419 -13.81 -41.97 -10.50
C ILE A 419 -13.23 -42.26 -11.88
N THR A 420 -13.89 -41.77 -12.92
CA THR A 420 -13.32 -41.68 -14.25
C THR A 420 -12.58 -40.35 -14.37
N MET A 421 -11.26 -40.37 -14.53
CA MET A 421 -10.40 -39.21 -14.65
C MET A 421 -9.92 -39.04 -16.10
N THR A 422 -10.03 -37.81 -16.62
CA THR A 422 -9.47 -37.40 -17.91
C THR A 422 -8.55 -36.21 -17.68
N LEU A 423 -7.32 -36.30 -18.16
CA LEU A 423 -6.28 -35.27 -18.02
C LEU A 423 -5.96 -34.69 -19.40
N ASP A 424 -6.05 -33.37 -19.54
CA ASP A 424 -5.82 -32.65 -20.80
C ASP A 424 -6.61 -33.30 -21.97
N ASP A 425 -5.93 -33.70 -23.01
CA ASP A 425 -6.52 -34.37 -24.18
C ASP A 425 -6.29 -35.92 -24.17
N SER A 426 -5.99 -36.52 -22.99
CA SER A 426 -5.71 -37.94 -22.83
C SER A 426 -6.99 -38.79 -22.84
N ALA A 427 -6.84 -40.11 -22.95
CA ALA A 427 -7.95 -41.05 -22.78
C ALA A 427 -8.40 -41.07 -21.31
N ALA A 428 -9.70 -41.30 -21.09
CA ALA A 428 -10.24 -41.45 -19.74
C ALA A 428 -9.69 -42.72 -19.06
N VAL A 429 -9.34 -42.58 -17.78
CA VAL A 429 -8.80 -43.65 -16.95
C VAL A 429 -9.72 -43.85 -15.75
N GLU A 430 -10.07 -45.09 -15.47
CA GLU A 430 -10.78 -45.46 -14.24
C GLU A 430 -9.80 -45.47 -13.09
N LEU A 431 -10.12 -44.72 -12.04
CA LEU A 431 -9.31 -44.57 -10.82
C LEU A 431 -10.13 -45.02 -9.61
N THR A 432 -9.59 -45.96 -8.87
CA THR A 432 -10.10 -46.34 -7.54
C THR A 432 -9.10 -45.88 -6.49
N THR A 433 -9.53 -44.99 -5.58
CA THR A 433 -8.65 -44.38 -4.57
C THR A 433 -9.43 -44.01 -3.32
N HIS A 434 -8.73 -43.83 -2.20
CA HIS A 434 -9.30 -43.32 -0.97
C HIS A 434 -9.12 -41.80 -0.79
N SER A 435 -8.21 -41.21 -1.56
CA SER A 435 -7.95 -39.77 -1.52
C SER A 435 -7.34 -39.29 -2.83
N LEU A 436 -7.89 -38.20 -3.34
CA LEU A 436 -7.38 -37.47 -4.51
C LEU A 436 -7.26 -35.98 -4.13
N VAL A 437 -6.11 -35.39 -4.37
CA VAL A 437 -5.86 -33.96 -4.20
C VAL A 437 -5.35 -33.38 -5.51
N ILE A 438 -5.90 -32.24 -5.90
CA ILE A 438 -5.49 -31.46 -7.05
C ILE A 438 -5.08 -30.08 -6.53
N ALA A 439 -3.81 -29.76 -6.59
CA ALA A 439 -3.23 -28.56 -5.98
C ALA A 439 -2.68 -27.60 -7.02
N ASN A 440 -2.96 -26.30 -6.82
CA ASN A 440 -2.27 -25.17 -7.43
C ASN A 440 -1.18 -24.64 -6.46
N ALA A 441 -1.50 -24.66 -5.14
CA ALA A 441 -0.56 -24.33 -4.08
C ALA A 441 -0.76 -25.29 -2.92
N SER A 442 0.31 -25.62 -2.20
CA SER A 442 0.25 -26.57 -1.11
C SER A 442 0.34 -25.90 0.25
N PRO A 443 -0.76 -25.85 1.03
CA PRO A 443 -0.64 -25.51 2.44
C PRO A 443 0.20 -26.56 3.16
N VAL A 444 1.08 -26.14 4.04
CA VAL A 444 1.93 -27.04 4.86
C VAL A 444 1.12 -28.08 5.66
N THR A 445 -0.18 -27.80 5.87
CA THR A 445 -1.13 -28.69 6.55
C THR A 445 -1.71 -29.77 5.64
N SER A 446 -1.52 -29.69 4.32
CA SER A 446 -2.06 -30.63 3.33
C SER A 446 -0.96 -31.49 2.73
N MET A 447 -0.55 -32.52 3.46
CA MET A 447 0.58 -33.39 3.08
C MET A 447 0.42 -34.06 1.72
N LEU A 448 -0.80 -34.50 1.37
CA LEU A 448 -1.08 -35.07 0.05
C LEU A 448 -0.92 -34.07 -1.09
N ALA A 449 -1.06 -32.79 -0.83
CA ALA A 449 -0.85 -31.76 -1.85
C ALA A 449 0.63 -31.54 -2.18
N GLN A 450 1.55 -32.06 -1.35
CA GLN A 450 2.99 -31.91 -1.56
C GLN A 450 3.58 -33.00 -2.49
N GLY A 451 2.84 -34.07 -2.77
CA GLY A 451 3.14 -35.12 -3.76
C GLY A 451 4.64 -35.41 -3.97
N ASN A 452 5.19 -34.86 -5.01
CA ASN A 452 6.61 -34.99 -5.38
C ASN A 452 7.45 -33.70 -5.07
N GLY A 453 6.95 -32.83 -4.20
CA GLY A 453 7.53 -31.54 -3.82
C GLY A 453 6.48 -30.49 -3.57
N GLU A 454 6.90 -29.24 -3.33
CA GLU A 454 5.96 -28.12 -3.23
C GLU A 454 5.45 -27.75 -4.64
N PRO A 455 4.11 -27.67 -4.88
CA PRO A 455 3.55 -27.18 -6.14
C PRO A 455 4.07 -25.78 -6.48
N ASP A 456 4.47 -25.57 -7.72
CA ASP A 456 4.92 -24.25 -8.20
C ASP A 456 3.74 -23.44 -8.72
N ILE A 457 3.38 -22.38 -7.99
CA ILE A 457 2.26 -21.49 -8.31
C ILE A 457 2.46 -20.64 -9.59
N THR A 458 3.50 -20.90 -10.38
CA THR A 458 3.86 -20.09 -11.56
C THR A 458 4.17 -20.90 -12.82
N ASP A 459 4.14 -22.23 -12.75
CA ASP A 459 4.53 -23.13 -13.85
C ASP A 459 3.41 -23.41 -14.86
N GLY A 460 2.18 -23.02 -14.54
CA GLY A 460 0.99 -23.22 -15.40
C GLY A 460 0.44 -24.64 -15.33
N LEU A 461 0.72 -25.41 -14.28
CA LEU A 461 0.28 -26.79 -14.09
C LEU A 461 -0.45 -26.97 -12.76
N LEU A 462 -1.24 -28.01 -12.64
CA LEU A 462 -1.86 -28.50 -11.41
C LEU A 462 -1.22 -29.81 -11.01
N ASP A 463 -0.87 -29.93 -9.75
CA ASP A 463 -0.31 -31.14 -9.16
C ASP A 463 -1.43 -32.05 -8.68
N ILE A 464 -1.50 -33.26 -9.25
CA ILE A 464 -2.53 -34.27 -8.98
C ILE A 464 -1.88 -35.39 -8.21
N THR A 465 -2.31 -35.62 -6.97
CA THR A 465 -1.78 -36.66 -6.11
C THR A 465 -2.91 -37.53 -5.58
N TRP A 466 -2.74 -38.84 -5.70
CA TRP A 466 -3.70 -39.81 -5.15
C TRP A 466 -2.98 -41.00 -4.50
N LEU A 467 -3.71 -41.65 -3.59
CA LEU A 467 -3.25 -42.87 -2.90
C LEU A 467 -3.75 -44.09 -3.62
N GLU A 468 -2.88 -45.09 -3.78
CA GLU A 468 -3.27 -46.41 -4.30
C GLU A 468 -4.32 -47.08 -3.39
N GLU A 469 -5.22 -47.84 -3.99
CA GLU A 469 -6.24 -48.60 -3.27
C GLU A 469 -5.60 -49.63 -2.33
N ASN A 470 -5.97 -49.60 -1.06
CA ASN A 470 -5.55 -50.60 -0.08
C ASN A 470 -6.63 -50.84 0.96
N ASP A 471 -6.90 -52.11 1.24
CA ASP A 471 -7.94 -52.54 2.19
C ASP A 471 -7.51 -52.45 3.66
N GLN A 472 -6.25 -52.13 3.96
CA GLN A 472 -5.74 -52.11 5.33
C GLN A 472 -5.52 -50.65 5.83
N PRO A 473 -6.28 -50.20 6.84
CA PRO A 473 -6.15 -48.84 7.40
C PRO A 473 -4.73 -48.49 7.93
N GLU A 474 -4.00 -49.52 8.38
CA GLU A 474 -2.64 -49.37 8.93
C GLU A 474 -1.63 -48.95 7.84
N GLU A 475 -1.82 -49.35 6.61
CA GLU A 475 -0.94 -49.02 5.49
C GLU A 475 -1.17 -47.60 4.96
N HIS A 476 -2.37 -47.02 5.15
CA HIS A 476 -2.62 -45.63 4.86
C HIS A 476 -1.84 -44.69 5.83
N ILE A 477 -1.70 -45.11 7.10
CA ILE A 477 -0.90 -44.38 8.08
C ILE A 477 0.58 -44.37 7.69
N LEU A 478 1.09 -45.48 7.16
CA LEU A 478 2.45 -45.59 6.65
C LEU A 478 2.65 -44.69 5.43
N SER A 479 1.72 -44.67 4.47
CA SER A 479 1.78 -43.81 3.27
C SER A 479 1.77 -42.32 3.64
N PHE A 480 1.00 -41.93 4.65
CA PHE A 480 1.02 -40.55 5.20
C PHE A 480 2.32 -40.23 5.93
N ALA A 481 2.86 -41.18 6.71
CA ALA A 481 4.16 -41.01 7.37
C ALA A 481 5.30 -40.83 6.37
N GLU A 482 5.26 -41.58 5.26
CA GLU A 482 6.21 -41.48 4.15
C GLU A 482 6.10 -40.10 3.45
N LEU A 483 4.89 -39.57 3.24
CA LEU A 483 4.68 -38.21 2.71
C LEU A 483 5.23 -37.14 3.64
N ILE A 484 5.05 -37.28 4.97
CA ILE A 484 5.65 -36.37 5.96
C ILE A 484 7.18 -36.38 5.85
N MET A 485 7.77 -37.55 5.69
CA MET A 485 9.22 -37.72 5.60
C MET A 485 9.78 -37.21 4.26
N ALA A 486 9.01 -37.34 3.17
CA ALA A 486 9.38 -36.83 1.84
C ALA A 486 9.36 -35.30 1.79
N GLY A 487 8.39 -34.65 2.41
CA GLY A 487 8.31 -33.19 2.53
C GLY A 487 9.46 -32.57 3.35
N VAL A 488 10.18 -33.36 4.12
CA VAL A 488 11.39 -32.94 4.86
C VAL A 488 12.70 -33.13 4.04
N GLY A 489 12.63 -33.62 2.79
CA GLY A 489 13.71 -33.44 1.82
C GLY A 489 14.73 -34.56 1.66
N SER A 490 14.44 -35.85 1.97
CA SER A 490 15.49 -36.89 1.87
C SER A 490 15.09 -38.31 1.44
N ILE A 491 13.85 -38.62 1.16
CA ILE A 491 13.42 -40.00 0.86
C ILE A 491 12.63 -40.07 -0.45
N LYS A 492 13.02 -41.00 -1.35
CA LYS A 492 12.21 -41.36 -2.51
C LYS A 492 10.89 -41.94 -2.02
N ILE A 493 9.77 -41.36 -2.47
CA ILE A 493 8.41 -41.87 -2.22
C ILE A 493 8.32 -43.27 -2.79
N ASP A 494 7.89 -44.22 -1.98
CA ASP A 494 7.61 -45.58 -2.43
C ASP A 494 6.34 -45.64 -3.28
N THR A 495 6.07 -46.75 -3.92
CA THR A 495 5.14 -47.03 -5.01
C THR A 495 3.64 -46.75 -4.75
N ARG A 496 3.26 -46.26 -3.57
CA ARG A 496 1.87 -46.11 -3.12
C ARG A 496 1.25 -44.76 -3.35
N VAL A 497 2.06 -43.73 -3.60
CA VAL A 497 1.62 -42.36 -3.87
C VAL A 497 1.89 -42.06 -5.33
N HIS A 498 0.83 -41.79 -6.08
CA HIS A 498 0.93 -41.40 -7.46
C HIS A 498 0.83 -39.90 -7.60
N HIS A 499 1.68 -39.34 -8.46
CA HIS A 499 1.72 -37.92 -8.76
C HIS A 499 1.84 -37.70 -10.28
N ILE A 500 1.09 -36.74 -10.79
CA ILE A 500 1.12 -36.30 -12.18
C ILE A 500 0.74 -34.83 -12.25
N GLN A 501 1.17 -34.14 -13.30
CA GLN A 501 0.78 -32.77 -13.57
C GLN A 501 -0.09 -32.65 -14.81
N ALA A 502 -1.09 -31.74 -14.80
CA ALA A 502 -1.95 -31.46 -15.94
C ALA A 502 -2.48 -30.02 -15.88
N GLN A 503 -2.99 -29.54 -17.03
CA GLN A 503 -3.61 -28.21 -17.12
C GLN A 503 -5.14 -28.28 -16.96
N LYS A 504 -5.75 -29.38 -17.41
CA LYS A 504 -7.20 -29.59 -17.37
C LYS A 504 -7.48 -30.99 -16.83
N ILE A 505 -8.41 -31.02 -15.89
CA ILE A 505 -8.81 -32.26 -15.23
C ILE A 505 -10.33 -32.36 -15.28
N HIS A 506 -10.81 -33.48 -15.75
CA HIS A 506 -12.23 -33.80 -15.74
C HIS A 506 -12.45 -35.08 -14.93
N LEU A 507 -13.28 -34.97 -13.89
CA LEU A 507 -13.64 -36.09 -13.02
C LEU A 507 -15.14 -36.37 -13.16
N ARG A 508 -15.49 -37.67 -13.31
CA ARG A 508 -16.87 -38.17 -13.27
C ARG A 508 -16.98 -39.35 -12.32
N SER A 509 -18.13 -39.50 -11.69
CA SER A 509 -18.49 -40.66 -10.88
C SER A 509 -19.94 -41.06 -11.13
N GLN A 510 -20.30 -42.30 -10.78
CA GLN A 510 -21.68 -42.77 -10.84
C GLN A 510 -22.56 -42.17 -9.74
N MET A 511 -21.95 -41.67 -8.65
CA MET A 511 -22.62 -40.99 -7.56
C MET A 511 -22.11 -39.54 -7.49
N PRO A 512 -22.90 -38.61 -6.89
CA PRO A 512 -22.43 -37.24 -6.66
C PRO A 512 -21.10 -37.24 -5.92
N ILE A 513 -20.18 -36.43 -6.41
CA ILE A 513 -18.84 -36.27 -5.86
C ILE A 513 -18.91 -35.23 -4.72
N GLU A 514 -18.63 -35.65 -3.49
CA GLU A 514 -18.38 -34.72 -2.39
C GLU A 514 -16.91 -34.29 -2.42
N TYR A 515 -16.64 -32.99 -2.41
CA TYR A 515 -15.29 -32.45 -2.51
C TYR A 515 -15.15 -31.15 -1.69
N ALA A 516 -13.92 -30.71 -1.49
CA ALA A 516 -13.64 -29.44 -0.85
C ALA A 516 -12.76 -28.57 -1.75
N ILE A 517 -13.07 -27.27 -1.86
CA ILE A 517 -12.22 -26.26 -2.51
C ILE A 517 -11.73 -25.31 -1.42
N ASP A 518 -10.42 -25.15 -1.27
CA ASP A 518 -9.78 -24.20 -0.35
C ASP A 518 -10.34 -24.26 1.09
N GLY A 519 -10.88 -25.43 1.49
CA GLY A 519 -11.45 -25.66 2.81
C GLY A 519 -12.97 -25.52 2.93
N GLU A 520 -13.68 -25.22 1.85
CA GLU A 520 -15.15 -25.18 1.79
C GLU A 520 -15.71 -26.43 1.10
N LEU A 521 -16.84 -26.96 1.57
CA LEU A 521 -17.43 -28.23 1.12
C LEU A 521 -18.45 -28.00 0.02
N PHE A 522 -18.38 -28.84 -1.02
CA PHE A 522 -19.25 -28.83 -2.20
C PHE A 522 -19.68 -30.22 -2.60
N THR A 523 -20.70 -30.32 -3.47
CA THR A 523 -21.16 -31.56 -4.09
C THR A 523 -21.52 -31.30 -5.56
N ALA A 524 -21.06 -32.14 -6.48
CA ALA A 524 -21.38 -32.03 -7.90
C ALA A 524 -21.41 -33.43 -8.58
N ASP A 525 -22.07 -33.54 -9.73
CA ASP A 525 -22.10 -34.78 -10.53
C ASP A 525 -20.78 -34.98 -11.30
N SER A 526 -20.07 -33.92 -11.60
CA SER A 526 -18.76 -33.93 -12.24
C SER A 526 -17.94 -32.71 -11.87
N LEU A 527 -16.61 -32.82 -11.96
CA LEU A 527 -15.69 -31.70 -11.73
C LEU A 527 -14.91 -31.40 -13.01
N ASN A 528 -14.91 -30.15 -13.39
CA ASN A 528 -14.06 -29.60 -14.43
C ASN A 528 -13.08 -28.62 -13.78
N ILE A 529 -11.81 -28.99 -13.68
CA ILE A 529 -10.78 -28.19 -13.06
C ILE A 529 -9.81 -27.72 -14.14
N CYS A 530 -9.57 -26.43 -14.22
CA CYS A 530 -8.75 -25.84 -15.28
C CYS A 530 -7.84 -24.76 -14.70
N ILE A 531 -6.52 -24.87 -14.95
CA ILE A 531 -5.56 -23.84 -14.55
C ILE A 531 -5.75 -22.58 -15.41
N LYS A 532 -5.54 -21.44 -14.81
CA LYS A 532 -5.39 -20.13 -15.45
C LYS A 532 -4.00 -19.58 -15.16
N PRO A 533 -3.04 -19.80 -16.05
CA PRO A 533 -1.67 -19.36 -15.83
C PRO A 533 -1.57 -17.84 -15.72
N LYS A 534 -0.73 -17.37 -14.79
CA LYS A 534 -0.38 -15.95 -14.60
C LYS A 534 -1.58 -15.01 -14.56
N SER A 535 -2.59 -15.39 -13.78
CA SER A 535 -3.90 -14.75 -13.78
C SER A 535 -4.18 -13.83 -12.59
N LEU A 536 -3.35 -13.86 -11.54
CA LEU A 536 -3.53 -13.04 -10.35
C LEU A 536 -2.20 -12.43 -9.92
N THR A 537 -2.13 -11.10 -9.88
CA THR A 537 -0.95 -10.39 -9.38
C THR A 537 -1.14 -9.98 -7.94
N LEU A 538 -0.18 -10.28 -7.07
CA LEU A 538 -0.25 -9.94 -5.65
C LEU A 538 1.08 -9.49 -5.07
N PHE A 539 1.02 -8.88 -3.87
CA PHE A 539 2.22 -8.58 -3.09
C PHE A 539 2.79 -9.86 -2.48
N MET A 540 4.09 -10.07 -2.67
CA MET A 540 4.82 -11.24 -2.19
C MET A 540 6.07 -10.83 -1.41
N PRO A 541 6.56 -11.68 -0.50
CA PRO A 541 7.89 -11.51 0.07
C PRO A 541 8.95 -11.42 -1.05
N PRO A 542 10.07 -10.71 -0.82
CA PRO A 542 11.18 -10.80 -1.76
C PRO A 542 11.66 -12.26 -1.85
N VAL A 543 11.97 -12.72 -3.06
CA VAL A 543 12.61 -14.02 -3.26
C VAL A 543 13.98 -13.95 -2.57
N GLU A 544 14.20 -14.78 -1.55
CA GLU A 544 15.52 -14.89 -0.93
C GLU A 544 16.49 -15.45 -2.00
N ALA A 545 17.54 -14.66 -2.28
CA ALA A 545 18.54 -14.97 -3.30
C ALA A 545 19.52 -16.04 -2.84
#